data_73b454e6ddb826a395b9de894d197fe1
#
_entry.id   73b454e6ddb826a395b9de894d197fe1
#
_cell.length_a   1.000
_cell.length_b   1.000
_cell.length_c   1.000
_cell.angle_alpha   90.00
_cell.angle_beta   90.00
_cell.angle_gamma   90.00
#
_symmetry.space_group_name_H-M   'P 1'
#
loop_
_entity.id
_entity.type
_entity.pdbx_description
1 polymer ?
#
loop_
_entity_poly.entity_id
_entity_poly.type
_entity_poly.pdbx_seq_one_letter_code
_entity_poly.pdbx_strand_id
1 'polypeptide(L)'
;MTDAVLSIDTLIQHVSELPAYSPPAHSGTVNKRLVEREFGAGFEMILGHVAPGGEASRHYHVDEAQVVYILKGEADVALGDAPPRRCGPGTVIRIPKGLAHEVVTAGDEALECLVLYAPPLGPHGFVEAPRR
;
A
#
# COMPACT_ATOMS: atom_id res chain seq x y z
N MET A 1 -20.49 17.85 -9.31
CA MET A 1 -19.85 18.08 -8.01
C MET A 1 -20.23 19.45 -7.49
N THR A 2 -20.51 19.53 -6.24
CA THR A 2 -20.83 20.81 -5.63
C THR A 2 -19.57 21.47 -5.10
N ASP A 3 -19.48 22.79 -5.22
CA ASP A 3 -18.31 23.53 -4.77
C ASP A 3 -18.13 23.51 -3.26
N ALA A 4 -19.18 23.15 -2.52
CA ALA A 4 -19.15 23.12 -1.07
C ALA A 4 -18.10 22.17 -0.49
N VAL A 5 -17.69 21.14 -1.24
CA VAL A 5 -16.70 20.17 -0.78
C VAL A 5 -15.26 20.55 -1.10
N LEU A 6 -15.07 21.64 -1.86
CA LEU A 6 -13.74 22.06 -2.30
C LEU A 6 -13.18 23.17 -1.41
N SER A 7 -13.07 22.90 -0.10
CA SER A 7 -12.41 23.85 0.77
C SER A 7 -10.90 23.63 0.73
N ILE A 8 -10.16 24.74 0.88
CA ILE A 8 -8.70 24.67 0.90
C ILE A 8 -8.19 23.75 2.00
N ASP A 9 -8.91 23.67 3.12
CA ASP A 9 -8.51 22.85 4.25
C ASP A 9 -8.66 21.35 4.00
N THR A 10 -9.46 20.96 3.02
CA THR A 10 -9.58 19.56 2.60
C THR A 10 -8.66 19.25 1.43
N LEU A 11 -8.19 20.26 0.72
CA LEU A 11 -7.30 20.07 -0.42
C LEU A 11 -5.83 20.10 -0.02
N ILE A 12 -5.50 20.75 1.10
CA ILE A 12 -4.13 20.79 1.62
C ILE A 12 -4.18 20.35 3.07
N GLN A 13 -3.59 19.21 3.35
CA GLN A 13 -3.57 18.63 4.70
C GLN A 13 -2.19 18.07 5.00
N HIS A 14 -1.78 18.15 6.26
CA HIS A 14 -0.59 17.48 6.72
C HIS A 14 -0.95 16.04 7.09
N VAL A 15 -0.03 15.11 6.90
CA VAL A 15 -0.28 13.68 7.16
C VAL A 15 -0.69 13.41 8.61
N SER A 16 -0.27 14.24 9.55
CA SER A 16 -0.65 14.11 10.96
C SER A 16 -2.16 14.29 11.20
N GLU A 17 -2.86 14.96 10.28
CA GLU A 17 -4.29 15.21 10.38
C GLU A 17 -5.13 14.04 9.85
N LEU A 18 -4.51 13.10 9.17
CA LEU A 18 -5.22 12.01 8.51
C LEU A 18 -5.39 10.82 9.45
N PRO A 19 -6.55 10.15 9.41
CA PRO A 19 -6.78 9.00 10.27
C PRO A 19 -5.91 7.81 9.86
N ALA A 20 -5.46 7.06 10.87
CA ALA A 20 -4.68 5.84 10.65
C ALA A 20 -5.60 4.62 10.66
N TYR A 21 -5.23 3.59 9.91
CA TYR A 21 -5.95 2.32 9.90
C TYR A 21 -4.98 1.18 9.63
N SER A 22 -5.40 -0.05 9.95
CA SER A 22 -4.63 -1.26 9.64
C SER A 22 -5.37 -2.04 8.56
N PRO A 23 -4.73 -2.32 7.43
CA PRO A 23 -5.39 -3.04 6.33
C PRO A 23 -5.57 -4.53 6.65
N PRO A 24 -6.50 -5.22 5.95
CA PRO A 24 -6.65 -6.65 6.11
C PRO A 24 -5.42 -7.41 5.59
N ALA A 25 -5.22 -8.64 6.06
CA ALA A 25 -4.11 -9.52 5.65
C ALA A 25 -2.71 -8.95 5.93
N HIS A 26 -2.62 -8.01 6.88
CA HIS A 26 -1.35 -7.40 7.31
C HIS A 26 -1.15 -7.62 8.80
N SER A 27 0.12 -7.63 9.22
CA SER A 27 0.50 -7.55 10.62
C SER A 27 1.51 -6.43 10.79
N GLY A 28 1.38 -5.66 11.87
CA GLY A 28 2.28 -4.56 12.17
C GLY A 28 2.20 -3.39 11.20
N THR A 29 1.14 -3.29 10.42
CA THR A 29 0.98 -2.24 9.41
C THR A 29 0.00 -1.18 9.88
N VAL A 30 0.42 0.09 9.75
CA VAL A 30 -0.44 1.25 9.97
C VAL A 30 -0.38 2.11 8.71
N ASN A 31 -1.53 2.34 8.11
CA ASN A 31 -1.66 3.11 6.88
C ASN A 31 -2.38 4.42 7.11
N LYS A 32 -2.07 5.40 6.26
CA LYS A 32 -2.84 6.65 6.15
C LYS A 32 -3.15 6.90 4.69
N ARG A 33 -4.41 7.17 4.37
CA ARG A 33 -4.80 7.51 3.00
C ARG A 33 -4.43 8.97 2.73
N LEU A 34 -3.51 9.16 1.79
CA LEU A 34 -3.11 10.49 1.35
C LEU A 34 -4.10 11.01 0.31
N VAL A 35 -4.58 10.13 -0.57
CA VAL A 35 -5.62 10.42 -1.54
C VAL A 35 -6.62 9.28 -1.47
N GLU A 36 -7.81 9.55 -0.99
CA GLU A 36 -8.86 8.54 -0.84
C GLU A 36 -9.67 8.42 -2.13
N ARG A 37 -10.41 7.33 -2.25
CA ARG A 37 -11.26 7.04 -3.41
C ARG A 37 -12.19 8.20 -3.75
N GLU A 38 -12.80 8.78 -2.72
CA GLU A 38 -13.85 9.80 -2.87
C GLU A 38 -13.35 11.08 -3.53
N PHE A 39 -12.04 11.33 -3.49
CA PHE A 39 -11.48 12.47 -4.21
C PHE A 39 -11.68 12.35 -5.71
N GLY A 40 -11.73 11.14 -6.24
CA GLY A 40 -12.07 10.91 -7.64
C GLY A 40 -10.92 11.08 -8.63
N ALA A 41 -9.68 10.92 -8.20
CA ALA A 41 -8.52 11.06 -9.08
C ALA A 41 -8.27 9.83 -9.97
N GLY A 42 -9.03 8.75 -9.77
CA GLY A 42 -8.81 7.50 -10.50
C GLY A 42 -7.79 6.58 -9.87
N PHE A 43 -7.23 6.97 -8.75
CA PHE A 43 -6.32 6.14 -7.96
C PHE A 43 -6.53 6.43 -6.48
N GLU A 44 -5.98 5.55 -5.65
CA GLU A 44 -5.87 5.73 -4.21
C GLU A 44 -4.40 5.76 -3.85
N MET A 45 -3.99 6.66 -2.95
CA MET A 45 -2.59 6.79 -2.54
C MET A 45 -2.49 6.70 -1.04
N ILE A 46 -1.58 5.85 -0.57
CA ILE A 46 -1.46 5.50 0.84
C ILE A 46 -0.01 5.67 1.28
N LEU A 47 0.18 6.18 2.49
CA LEU A 47 1.47 6.11 3.18
C LEU A 47 1.40 4.93 4.14
N GLY A 48 2.23 3.91 3.89
CA GLY A 48 2.28 2.70 4.70
C GLY A 48 3.47 2.69 5.63
N HIS A 49 3.23 2.20 6.85
CA HIS A 49 4.26 2.02 7.86
C HIS A 49 4.14 0.60 8.39
N VAL A 50 5.18 -0.21 8.19
CA VAL A 50 5.20 -1.60 8.63
C VAL A 50 6.30 -1.78 9.66
N ALA A 51 5.92 -2.16 10.88
CA ALA A 51 6.88 -2.36 11.97
C ALA A 51 7.87 -3.47 11.64
N PRO A 52 9.06 -3.48 12.28
CA PRO A 52 9.98 -4.60 12.14
C PRO A 52 9.28 -5.94 12.41
N GLY A 53 9.47 -6.90 11.54
CA GLY A 53 8.80 -8.20 11.62
C GLY A 53 7.37 -8.22 11.11
N GLY A 54 6.81 -7.07 10.76
CA GLY A 54 5.48 -7.01 10.18
C GLY A 54 5.46 -7.47 8.72
N GLU A 55 4.26 -7.80 8.24
CA GLU A 55 4.14 -8.30 6.88
C GLU A 55 2.79 -8.03 6.25
N ALA A 56 2.79 -7.98 4.92
CA ALA A 56 1.60 -8.13 4.10
C ALA A 56 1.61 -9.57 3.61
N SER A 57 0.66 -10.38 4.10
CA SER A 57 0.54 -11.78 3.72
C SER A 57 0.24 -11.92 2.24
N ARG A 58 0.60 -13.07 1.67
CA ARG A 58 0.43 -13.31 0.24
C ARG A 58 -1.01 -13.12 -0.18
N HIS A 59 -1.21 -12.23 -1.16
CA HIS A 59 -2.53 -11.89 -1.68
C HIS A 59 -2.40 -11.32 -3.10
N TYR A 60 -3.52 -11.10 -3.76
CA TYR A 60 -3.56 -10.43 -5.06
C TYR A 60 -4.79 -9.54 -5.17
N HIS A 61 -4.76 -8.65 -6.14
CA HIS A 61 -5.87 -7.73 -6.44
C HIS A 61 -6.38 -8.05 -7.84
N VAL A 62 -7.70 -8.28 -7.97
CA VAL A 62 -8.30 -8.72 -9.23
C VAL A 62 -8.33 -7.59 -10.27
N ASP A 63 -8.80 -6.41 -9.84
CA ASP A 63 -9.08 -5.31 -10.76
C ASP A 63 -8.10 -4.16 -10.67
N GLU A 64 -7.22 -4.18 -9.67
CA GLU A 64 -6.33 -3.04 -9.39
C GLU A 64 -4.88 -3.38 -9.69
N ALA A 65 -4.20 -2.45 -10.34
CA ALA A 65 -2.75 -2.45 -10.38
C ALA A 65 -2.25 -1.73 -9.13
N GLN A 66 -1.11 -2.17 -8.61
CA GLN A 66 -0.51 -1.58 -7.42
C GLN A 66 0.91 -1.14 -7.70
N VAL A 67 1.28 0.01 -7.16
CA VAL A 67 2.66 0.49 -7.20
C VAL A 67 3.09 0.78 -5.78
N VAL A 68 4.28 0.31 -5.41
CA VAL A 68 4.88 0.58 -4.11
C VAL A 68 6.22 1.25 -4.32
N TYR A 69 6.46 2.35 -3.60
CA TYR A 69 7.75 3.02 -3.61
C TYR A 69 8.29 3.08 -2.18
N ILE A 70 9.46 2.48 -1.96
CA ILE A 70 10.04 2.39 -0.62
C ILE A 70 10.76 3.69 -0.28
N LEU A 71 10.35 4.31 0.84
CA LEU A 71 10.95 5.55 1.36
C LEU A 71 12.04 5.26 2.38
N LYS A 72 11.79 4.31 3.29
CA LYS A 72 12.70 3.94 4.37
C LYS A 72 12.59 2.46 4.67
N GLY A 73 13.67 1.89 5.20
CA GLY A 73 13.68 0.49 5.61
C GLY A 73 13.89 -0.45 4.44
N GLU A 74 13.87 -1.73 4.74
CA GLU A 74 14.06 -2.80 3.76
C GLU A 74 12.98 -3.85 3.90
N ALA A 75 12.68 -4.52 2.80
CA ALA A 75 11.68 -5.58 2.78
C ALA A 75 12.12 -6.71 1.86
N ASP A 76 11.69 -7.92 2.20
CA ASP A 76 11.74 -9.04 1.29
C ASP A 76 10.43 -9.09 0.53
N VAL A 77 10.49 -8.97 -0.79
CA VAL A 77 9.33 -8.87 -1.65
C VAL A 77 9.28 -10.08 -2.56
N ALA A 78 8.17 -10.82 -2.51
CA ALA A 78 7.94 -11.96 -3.38
C ALA A 78 6.80 -11.63 -4.36
N LEU A 79 7.08 -11.75 -5.65
CA LEU A 79 6.11 -11.51 -6.72
C LEU A 79 5.90 -12.82 -7.48
N GLY A 80 4.65 -13.28 -7.54
CA GLY A 80 4.32 -14.53 -8.23
C GLY A 80 5.12 -15.69 -7.68
N ASP A 81 5.72 -16.45 -8.58
CA ASP A 81 6.52 -17.63 -8.24
C ASP A 81 8.02 -17.36 -8.17
N ALA A 82 8.42 -16.12 -8.38
CA ALA A 82 9.83 -15.74 -8.31
C ALA A 82 10.33 -15.80 -6.85
N PRO A 83 11.63 -16.08 -6.62
CA PRO A 83 12.19 -16.02 -5.28
C PRO A 83 12.08 -14.62 -4.70
N PRO A 84 11.94 -14.49 -3.36
CA PRO A 84 11.93 -13.17 -2.72
C PRO A 84 13.19 -12.37 -3.04
N ARG A 85 13.02 -11.06 -3.14
CA ARG A 85 14.13 -10.13 -3.39
C ARG A 85 14.17 -9.10 -2.29
N ARG A 86 15.38 -8.83 -1.75
CA ARG A 86 15.58 -7.74 -0.79
C ARG A 86 15.50 -6.41 -1.51
N CYS A 87 14.61 -5.52 -1.04
CA CYS A 87 14.39 -4.21 -1.62
C CYS A 87 14.55 -3.13 -0.54
N GLY A 88 15.24 -2.05 -0.89
CA GLY A 88 15.50 -0.93 0.01
C GLY A 88 14.96 0.39 -0.52
N PRO A 89 15.32 1.51 0.15
CA PRO A 89 14.84 2.84 -0.24
C PRO A 89 15.15 3.16 -1.69
N GLY A 90 14.19 3.80 -2.36
CA GLY A 90 14.32 4.13 -3.78
C GLY A 90 13.86 3.04 -4.73
N THR A 91 13.44 1.89 -4.21
CA THR A 91 12.91 0.81 -5.05
C THR A 91 11.47 1.08 -5.39
N VAL A 92 11.13 0.94 -6.67
CA VAL A 92 9.73 0.94 -7.12
C VAL A 92 9.34 -0.50 -7.46
N ILE A 93 8.18 -0.92 -6.94
CA ILE A 93 7.62 -2.25 -7.17
C ILE A 93 6.34 -2.07 -7.94
N ARG A 94 6.23 -2.67 -9.13
CA ARG A 94 5.05 -2.59 -9.98
C ARG A 94 4.35 -3.93 -9.95
N ILE A 95 3.13 -3.95 -9.47
CA ILE A 95 2.37 -5.19 -9.27
C ILE A 95 1.15 -5.17 -10.19
N PRO A 96 1.19 -5.94 -11.28
CA PRO A 96 0.04 -6.02 -12.19
C PRO A 96 -1.18 -6.64 -11.54
N LYS A 97 -2.34 -6.40 -12.12
CA LYS A 97 -3.60 -7.05 -11.69
C LYS A 97 -3.41 -8.56 -11.65
N GLY A 98 -3.91 -9.17 -10.60
CA GLY A 98 -3.92 -10.64 -10.46
C GLY A 98 -2.60 -11.26 -10.02
N LEU A 99 -1.51 -10.50 -9.93
CA LEU A 99 -0.23 -11.08 -9.51
C LEU A 99 -0.18 -11.21 -7.99
N ALA A 100 -0.04 -12.45 -7.51
CA ALA A 100 0.10 -12.71 -6.08
C ALA A 100 1.43 -12.14 -5.58
N HIS A 101 1.42 -11.55 -4.40
CA HIS A 101 2.60 -10.91 -3.84
C HIS A 101 2.56 -10.92 -2.32
N GLU A 102 3.73 -10.83 -1.70
CA GLU A 102 3.86 -10.64 -0.26
C GLU A 102 5.07 -9.78 0.05
N VAL A 103 4.99 -9.07 1.16
CA VAL A 103 6.04 -8.15 1.61
C VAL A 103 6.30 -8.42 3.08
N VAL A 104 7.56 -8.67 3.45
CA VAL A 104 7.97 -8.90 4.83
C VAL A 104 9.04 -7.87 5.16
N THR A 105 8.80 -7.08 6.21
CA THR A 105 9.79 -6.09 6.66
C THR A 105 11.05 -6.81 7.13
N ALA A 106 12.19 -6.37 6.63
CA ALA A 106 13.49 -6.96 6.96
C ALA A 106 14.29 -6.01 7.85
N GLY A 107 15.17 -6.58 8.66
CA GLY A 107 16.04 -5.80 9.54
C GLY A 107 15.31 -5.20 10.73
N ASP A 108 15.94 -4.23 11.37
CA ASP A 108 15.48 -3.63 12.63
C ASP A 108 14.73 -2.31 12.43
N GLU A 109 14.70 -1.81 11.21
CA GLU A 109 14.04 -0.54 10.89
C GLU A 109 12.65 -0.79 10.32
N ALA A 110 11.69 0.05 10.67
CA ALA A 110 10.36 -0.01 10.09
C ALA A 110 10.42 0.33 8.60
N LEU A 111 9.55 -0.31 7.83
CA LEU A 111 9.38 -0.03 6.42
C LEU A 111 8.41 1.13 6.25
N GLU A 112 8.79 2.14 5.48
CA GLU A 112 7.89 3.21 5.08
C GLU A 112 7.81 3.25 3.57
N CYS A 113 6.60 3.28 3.04
CA CYS A 113 6.40 3.25 1.58
C CYS A 113 5.17 4.03 1.16
N LEU A 114 5.20 4.50 -0.08
CA LEU A 114 4.02 5.01 -0.76
C LEU A 114 3.40 3.87 -1.55
N VAL A 115 2.09 3.74 -1.47
CA VAL A 115 1.33 2.69 -2.16
C VAL A 115 0.22 3.35 -2.96
N LEU A 116 0.12 2.97 -4.23
CA LEU A 116 -0.95 3.43 -5.12
C LEU A 116 -1.72 2.24 -5.65
N TYR A 117 -3.05 2.37 -5.69
CA TYR A 117 -3.93 1.43 -6.37
C TYR A 117 -4.67 2.16 -7.48
N ALA A 118 -4.69 1.62 -8.67
CA ALA A 118 -5.42 2.18 -9.80
C ALA A 118 -6.19 1.07 -10.52
N PRO A 119 -7.52 1.13 -10.52
CA PRO A 119 -8.38 2.06 -9.78
C PRO A 119 -8.28 1.88 -8.26
N PRO A 120 -8.95 2.73 -7.46
CA PRO A 120 -8.97 2.52 -6.01
C PRO A 120 -9.49 1.15 -5.63
N LEU A 121 -8.96 0.57 -4.56
CA LEU A 121 -9.36 -0.77 -4.10
C LEU A 121 -10.87 -0.87 -3.91
N GLY A 122 -11.48 -1.86 -4.56
CA GLY A 122 -12.88 -2.17 -4.38
C GLY A 122 -13.12 -2.97 -3.10
N PRO A 123 -14.40 -3.24 -2.78
CA PRO A 123 -14.75 -3.98 -1.56
C PRO A 123 -14.21 -5.41 -1.53
N HIS A 124 -13.90 -5.98 -2.69
CA HIS A 124 -13.31 -7.31 -2.80
C HIS A 124 -11.90 -7.23 -3.37
N GLY A 125 -11.19 -6.13 -3.08
CA GLY A 125 -9.89 -5.86 -3.66
C GLY A 125 -8.77 -6.78 -3.18
N PHE A 126 -8.91 -7.35 -1.98
CA PHE A 126 -7.92 -8.28 -1.44
C PHE A 126 -8.41 -9.71 -1.57
N VAL A 127 -7.61 -10.57 -2.20
CA VAL A 127 -7.87 -12.00 -2.27
C VAL A 127 -6.64 -12.71 -1.73
N GLU A 128 -6.81 -13.45 -0.64
CA GLU A 128 -5.71 -14.21 -0.06
C GLU A 128 -5.27 -15.31 -1.01
N ALA A 129 -3.96 -15.50 -1.11
CA ALA A 129 -3.37 -16.52 -1.95
C ALA A 129 -2.58 -17.50 -1.08
N PRO A 130 -2.63 -18.82 -1.37
CA PRO A 130 -1.86 -19.77 -0.61
C PRO A 130 -0.36 -19.55 -0.84
N ARG A 131 0.41 -19.79 0.20
CA ARG A 131 1.86 -19.81 0.08
C ARG A 131 2.27 -21.08 -0.67
N ARG A 132 3.36 -20.98 -1.38
CA ARG A 132 3.93 -22.13 -2.08
C ARG A 132 4.62 -23.09 -1.13
#